data_8910c0587ac360b5d8cf6441620ed136
#
_entry.id   8910c0587ac360b5d8cf6441620ed136
#
_cell.length_a   1.000
_cell.length_b   1.000
_cell.length_c   1.000
_cell.angle_alpha   90.00
_cell.angle_beta   90.00
_cell.angle_gamma   90.00
#
_symmetry.space_group_name_H-M   'P 1'
#
loop_
_entity.id
_entity.type
_entity.pdbx_description
1 polymer ?
#
loop_
_entity_poly.entity_id
_entity_poly.type
_entity_poly.pdbx_seq_one_letter_code
_entity_poly.pdbx_strand_id
1 'polypeptide(L)'
;MKKVLLACFLGLGTQMAAVAGPSHSHDHNHATDHKAMHGGLFYQAAYDYELLIKDGQALLFVTDHGKPVSLSGATAKLTILEGSKRTDIVLSPSGESLSAKTTIKPSAGAKAVVQLRVGGKSSTAKFTF
;
A
#
# COMPACT_ATOMS: atom_id res chain seq x y z
N MET A 1 -35.10 63.51 46.09
CA MET A 1 -36.56 63.29 45.81
C MET A 1 -36.72 62.63 44.46
N LYS A 2 -37.45 61.50 44.48
CA LYS A 2 -38.21 60.98 43.37
C LYS A 2 -37.39 60.29 42.26
N LYS A 3 -37.73 59.15 41.86
CA LYS A 3 -38.64 58.01 42.11
C LYS A 3 -38.05 56.87 41.28
N VAL A 4 -37.88 55.80 41.95
CA VAL A 4 -37.75 54.46 41.45
C VAL A 4 -38.72 54.16 40.32
N LEU A 5 -38.28 53.63 39.24
CA LEU A 5 -39.08 52.79 38.34
C LEU A 5 -38.29 51.58 37.90
N LEU A 6 -38.59 50.53 38.56
CA LEU A 6 -38.22 49.18 38.33
C LEU A 6 -38.91 48.70 37.04
N ALA A 7 -38.15 48.41 36.01
CA ALA A 7 -38.70 47.71 34.88
C ALA A 7 -37.95 46.35 34.77
N CYS A 8 -38.66 45.35 35.25
CA CYS A 8 -38.30 43.96 34.97
C CYS A 8 -38.49 43.67 33.48
N PHE A 9 -37.41 43.50 32.76
CA PHE A 9 -37.48 42.85 31.46
C PHE A 9 -37.09 41.40 31.64
N LEU A 10 -38.10 40.53 31.62
CA LEU A 10 -37.90 39.11 31.35
C LEU A 10 -37.38 38.98 29.93
N GLY A 11 -36.08 38.81 29.79
CA GLY A 11 -35.45 38.37 28.55
C GLY A 11 -35.64 36.85 28.40
N LEU A 12 -36.58 36.50 27.57
CA LEU A 12 -36.76 35.11 27.12
C LEU A 12 -35.54 34.74 26.29
N GLY A 13 -34.58 34.05 26.90
CA GLY A 13 -33.46 33.50 26.21
C GLY A 13 -33.89 32.32 25.33
N THR A 14 -34.10 32.58 24.07
CA THR A 14 -34.20 31.51 23.08
C THR A 14 -32.83 30.84 22.96
N GLN A 15 -32.68 29.71 23.59
CA GLN A 15 -31.57 28.81 23.31
C GLN A 15 -31.76 28.29 21.87
N MET A 16 -30.97 28.79 20.95
CA MET A 16 -30.79 28.12 19.68
C MET A 16 -30.01 26.83 19.96
N ALA A 17 -30.73 25.73 19.97
CA ALA A 17 -30.08 24.41 19.85
C ALA A 17 -29.34 24.38 18.52
N ALA A 18 -28.04 24.44 18.60
CA ALA A 18 -27.19 24.07 17.45
C ALA A 18 -27.47 22.62 17.16
N VAL A 19 -28.27 22.37 16.16
CA VAL A 19 -28.35 21.05 15.54
C VAL A 19 -26.99 20.81 14.90
N ALA A 20 -26.11 20.09 15.61
CA ALA A 20 -24.95 19.49 14.99
C ALA A 20 -25.53 18.53 13.97
N GLY A 21 -25.49 18.91 12.69
CA GLY A 21 -25.77 18.01 11.61
C GLY A 21 -24.89 16.78 11.73
N PRO A 22 -25.38 15.59 11.37
CA PRO A 22 -24.52 14.43 11.35
C PRO A 22 -23.37 14.75 10.40
N SER A 23 -22.16 14.81 10.96
CA SER A 23 -20.95 14.79 10.15
C SER A 23 -20.98 13.45 9.43
N HIS A 24 -21.35 13.49 8.16
CA HIS A 24 -21.10 12.38 7.28
C HIS A 24 -19.58 12.30 7.15
N SER A 25 -18.93 11.64 8.07
CA SER A 25 -17.67 11.05 7.84
C SER A 25 -17.93 9.99 6.77
N HIS A 26 -17.73 10.38 5.53
CA HIS A 26 -17.52 9.43 4.47
C HIS A 26 -16.18 8.77 4.78
N ASP A 27 -16.19 7.85 5.72
CA ASP A 27 -15.21 6.79 5.77
C ASP A 27 -15.40 6.01 4.48
N HIS A 28 -14.83 6.56 3.42
CA HIS A 28 -14.46 5.76 2.28
C HIS A 28 -13.29 4.88 2.75
N ASN A 29 -13.62 3.98 3.64
CA ASN A 29 -12.80 2.84 3.94
C ASN A 29 -12.87 1.93 2.71
N HIS A 30 -12.35 2.44 1.60
CA HIS A 30 -11.81 1.60 0.57
C HIS A 30 -10.50 1.04 1.13
N ALA A 31 -10.63 0.23 2.16
CA ALA A 31 -9.62 -0.75 2.46
C ALA A 31 -9.65 -1.74 1.29
N THR A 32 -9.09 -1.33 0.16
CA THR A 32 -8.44 -2.30 -0.70
C THR A 32 -7.41 -2.91 0.23
N ASP A 33 -7.59 -4.18 0.55
CA ASP A 33 -6.70 -4.94 1.41
C ASP A 33 -5.32 -4.99 0.74
N HIS A 34 -4.55 -3.93 0.89
CA HIS A 34 -3.17 -3.83 0.45
C HIS A 34 -2.30 -4.67 1.38
N LYS A 35 -2.30 -5.97 1.16
CA LYS A 35 -1.56 -6.92 1.98
C LYS A 35 -1.01 -8.06 1.15
N ALA A 36 0.03 -8.72 1.67
CA ALA A 36 0.54 -9.95 1.10
C ALA A 36 -0.56 -11.02 1.09
N MET A 37 -0.80 -11.65 -0.05
CA MET A 37 -1.80 -12.70 -0.24
C MET A 37 -1.18 -14.10 -0.32
N HIS A 38 0.13 -14.18 -0.55
CA HIS A 38 0.86 -15.44 -0.75
C HIS A 38 1.89 -15.70 0.35
N GLY A 39 1.91 -14.86 1.39
CA GLY A 39 2.85 -14.96 2.50
C GLY A 39 4.24 -14.41 2.21
N GLY A 40 4.38 -13.60 1.18
CA GLY A 40 5.61 -12.92 0.81
C GLY A 40 5.79 -11.55 1.46
N LEU A 41 6.86 -10.88 1.08
CA LEU A 41 7.12 -9.49 1.44
C LEU A 41 6.27 -8.57 0.59
N PHE A 42 5.62 -7.61 1.22
CA PHE A 42 4.72 -6.68 0.55
C PHE A 42 5.33 -5.28 0.42
N TYR A 43 5.12 -4.65 -0.72
CA TYR A 43 5.49 -3.26 -0.97
C TYR A 43 4.43 -2.58 -1.82
N GLN A 44 3.97 -1.44 -1.37
CA GLN A 44 2.98 -0.62 -2.09
C GLN A 44 3.65 0.60 -2.70
N ALA A 45 3.40 0.80 -4.00
CA ALA A 45 3.78 2.00 -4.74
C ALA A 45 2.70 2.28 -5.81
N ALA A 46 3.08 2.50 -7.08
CA ALA A 46 2.14 2.60 -8.18
C ALA A 46 1.30 1.32 -8.36
N TYR A 47 1.90 0.19 -8.03
CA TYR A 47 1.27 -1.12 -7.90
C TYR A 47 1.52 -1.68 -6.50
N ASP A 48 0.78 -2.71 -6.15
CA ASP A 48 1.07 -3.56 -5.01
C ASP A 48 1.97 -4.71 -5.46
N TYR A 49 3.07 -4.90 -4.77
CA TYR A 49 4.07 -5.92 -5.08
C TYR A 49 4.18 -6.90 -3.94
N GLU A 50 4.21 -8.17 -4.25
CA GLU A 50 4.52 -9.21 -3.29
C GLU A 50 5.66 -10.07 -3.80
N LEU A 51 6.77 -10.08 -3.05
CA LEU A 51 7.96 -10.86 -3.35
C LEU A 51 8.03 -12.09 -2.43
N LEU A 52 8.13 -13.25 -3.04
CA LEU A 52 8.28 -14.52 -2.35
C LEU A 52 9.48 -15.25 -2.90
N ILE A 53 10.39 -15.69 -2.02
CA ILE A 53 11.50 -16.60 -2.38
C ILE A 53 11.31 -17.88 -1.59
N LYS A 54 10.91 -18.93 -2.28
CA LYS A 54 10.53 -20.21 -1.69
C LYS A 54 10.72 -21.34 -2.68
N ASP A 55 11.06 -22.50 -2.17
CA ASP A 55 11.12 -23.75 -2.94
C ASP A 55 11.98 -23.66 -4.22
N GLY A 56 13.09 -22.93 -4.15
CA GLY A 56 14.01 -22.77 -5.29
C GLY A 56 13.49 -21.80 -6.37
N GLN A 57 12.55 -20.95 -6.02
CA GLN A 57 11.99 -19.95 -6.93
C GLN A 57 11.90 -18.57 -6.27
N ALA A 58 12.11 -17.54 -7.08
CA ALA A 58 11.69 -16.18 -6.78
C ALA A 58 10.40 -15.90 -7.54
N LEU A 59 9.39 -15.43 -6.84
CA LEU A 59 8.05 -15.11 -7.37
C LEU A 59 7.73 -13.66 -7.07
N LEU A 60 7.27 -12.93 -8.06
CA LEU A 60 6.78 -11.56 -7.91
C LEU A 60 5.33 -11.50 -8.38
N PHE A 61 4.44 -11.19 -7.47
CA PHE A 61 3.05 -10.88 -7.78
C PHE A 61 2.87 -9.38 -7.86
N VAL A 62 2.11 -8.92 -8.84
CA VAL A 62 1.84 -7.50 -9.05
C VAL A 62 0.34 -7.31 -9.20
N THR A 63 -0.23 -6.48 -8.37
CA THR A 63 -1.65 -6.13 -8.42
C THR A 63 -1.85 -4.63 -8.47
N ASP A 64 -2.97 -4.21 -9.02
CA ASP A 64 -3.42 -2.83 -9.04
C ASP A 64 -4.78 -2.76 -8.32
N HIS A 65 -4.81 -2.14 -7.14
CA HIS A 65 -6.00 -2.06 -6.28
C HIS A 65 -6.65 -3.44 -6.05
N GLY A 66 -5.83 -4.45 -5.77
CA GLY A 66 -6.27 -5.82 -5.51
C GLY A 66 -6.62 -6.64 -6.76
N LYS A 67 -6.46 -6.08 -7.94
CA LYS A 67 -6.69 -6.78 -9.23
C LYS A 67 -5.37 -7.19 -9.86
N PRO A 68 -5.26 -8.40 -10.40
CA PRO A 68 -4.06 -8.81 -11.13
C PRO A 68 -3.75 -7.88 -12.30
N VAL A 69 -2.48 -7.52 -12.44
CA VAL A 69 -1.97 -6.76 -13.59
C VAL A 69 -1.60 -7.73 -14.70
N SER A 70 -1.92 -7.39 -15.95
CA SER A 70 -1.46 -8.16 -17.10
C SER A 70 0.07 -8.11 -17.19
N LEU A 71 0.70 -9.25 -17.04
CA LEU A 71 2.18 -9.39 -17.08
C LEU A 71 2.68 -9.87 -18.44
N SER A 72 1.83 -9.88 -19.46
CA SER A 72 2.23 -10.20 -20.82
C SER A 72 3.29 -9.23 -21.32
N GLY A 73 4.46 -9.76 -21.74
CA GLY A 73 5.60 -8.94 -22.17
C GLY A 73 6.30 -8.17 -21.04
N ALA A 74 5.91 -8.38 -19.79
CA ALA A 74 6.59 -7.76 -18.65
C ALA A 74 7.94 -8.40 -18.40
N THR A 75 8.87 -7.61 -17.85
CA THR A 75 10.16 -8.08 -17.36
C THR A 75 10.43 -7.48 -16.00
N ALA A 76 11.10 -8.21 -15.13
CA ALA A 76 11.55 -7.68 -13.86
C ALA A 76 12.99 -8.12 -13.56
N LYS A 77 13.73 -7.25 -12.93
CA LYS A 77 15.05 -7.54 -12.39
C LYS A 77 15.00 -7.43 -10.89
N LEU A 78 15.25 -8.52 -10.20
CA LEU A 78 15.38 -8.59 -8.77
C LEU A 78 16.86 -8.50 -8.39
N THR A 79 17.22 -7.50 -7.62
CA THR A 79 18.55 -7.34 -7.04
C THR A 79 18.49 -7.59 -5.55
N ILE A 80 19.26 -8.54 -5.04
CA ILE A 80 19.35 -8.84 -3.61
C ILE A 80 20.72 -8.40 -3.11
N LEU A 81 20.72 -7.66 -2.00
CA LEU A 81 21.90 -7.13 -1.34
C LEU A 81 22.02 -7.74 0.06
N GLU A 82 23.09 -8.48 0.27
CA GLU A 82 23.44 -9.06 1.58
C GLU A 82 24.84 -8.54 1.97
N GLY A 83 24.89 -7.52 2.79
CA GLY A 83 26.16 -6.84 3.07
C GLY A 83 26.77 -6.26 1.79
N SER A 84 27.96 -6.70 1.44
CA SER A 84 28.65 -6.33 0.19
C SER A 84 28.31 -7.22 -1.01
N LYS A 85 27.59 -8.33 -0.78
CA LYS A 85 27.21 -9.26 -1.84
C LYS A 85 25.97 -8.78 -2.56
N ARG A 86 26.04 -8.72 -3.88
CA ARG A 86 24.92 -8.40 -4.76
C ARG A 86 24.62 -9.60 -5.65
N THR A 87 23.33 -9.93 -5.77
CA THR A 87 22.84 -10.96 -6.69
C THR A 87 21.70 -10.38 -7.52
N ASP A 88 21.81 -10.47 -8.84
CA ASP A 88 20.77 -10.06 -9.79
C ASP A 88 20.08 -11.29 -10.38
N ILE A 89 18.77 -11.27 -10.41
CA ILE A 89 17.90 -12.33 -10.93
C ILE A 89 16.91 -11.70 -11.90
N VAL A 90 16.82 -12.22 -13.12
CA VAL A 90 15.82 -11.78 -14.10
C VAL A 90 14.57 -12.64 -13.93
N LEU A 91 13.44 -12.00 -13.72
CA LEU A 91 12.13 -12.65 -13.60
C LEU A 91 11.38 -12.53 -14.92
N SER A 92 10.73 -13.62 -15.32
CA SER A 92 9.94 -13.70 -16.54
C SER A 92 8.49 -14.07 -16.23
N PRO A 93 7.50 -13.65 -17.05
CA PRO A 93 6.11 -13.98 -16.83
C PRO A 93 5.86 -15.48 -16.75
N SER A 94 5.10 -15.88 -15.74
CA SER A 94 4.67 -17.26 -15.51
C SER A 94 3.29 -17.26 -14.85
N GLY A 95 2.25 -17.41 -15.65
CA GLY A 95 0.89 -17.30 -15.15
C GLY A 95 0.58 -15.90 -14.60
N GLU A 96 0.17 -15.82 -13.35
CA GLU A 96 -0.19 -14.57 -12.68
C GLU A 96 0.99 -13.89 -11.98
N SER A 97 2.19 -14.41 -12.14
CA SER A 97 3.41 -13.87 -11.52
C SER A 97 4.55 -13.75 -12.51
N LEU A 98 5.58 -13.05 -12.08
CA LEU A 98 6.91 -13.12 -12.68
C LEU A 98 7.77 -14.06 -11.83
N SER A 99 8.50 -14.97 -12.44
CA SER A 99 9.26 -15.97 -11.71
C SER A 99 10.64 -16.25 -12.31
N ALA A 100 11.51 -16.77 -11.47
CA ALA A 100 12.79 -17.34 -11.87
C ALA A 100 13.20 -18.43 -10.88
N LYS A 101 13.93 -19.41 -11.36
CA LYS A 101 14.60 -20.37 -10.48
C LYS A 101 15.78 -19.68 -9.78
N THR A 102 15.96 -19.97 -8.51
CA THR A 102 17.07 -19.44 -7.72
C THR A 102 17.42 -20.37 -6.58
N THR A 103 18.69 -20.43 -6.23
CA THR A 103 19.18 -21.13 -5.04
C THR A 103 19.39 -20.19 -3.86
N ILE A 104 19.14 -18.89 -4.05
CA ILE A 104 19.38 -17.89 -3.01
C ILE A 104 18.39 -18.05 -1.87
N LYS A 105 18.88 -17.93 -0.65
CA LYS A 105 18.11 -17.87 0.58
C LYS A 105 18.52 -16.61 1.32
N PRO A 106 17.80 -15.50 1.12
CA PRO A 106 18.19 -14.24 1.74
C PRO A 106 18.17 -14.35 3.26
N SER A 107 19.20 -13.79 3.89
CA SER A 107 19.28 -13.69 5.35
C SER A 107 18.34 -12.59 5.87
N ALA A 108 17.95 -12.68 7.14
CA ALA A 108 17.21 -11.59 7.79
C ALA A 108 17.99 -10.27 7.69
N GLY A 109 17.31 -9.21 7.29
CA GLY A 109 17.91 -7.89 7.05
C GLY A 109 18.48 -7.66 5.65
N ALA A 110 18.54 -8.68 4.78
CA ALA A 110 18.91 -8.50 3.38
C ALA A 110 17.92 -7.55 2.69
N LYS A 111 18.41 -6.73 1.78
CA LYS A 111 17.61 -5.80 0.98
C LYS A 111 17.36 -6.38 -0.39
N ALA A 112 16.16 -6.15 -0.90
CA ALA A 112 15.84 -6.47 -2.29
C ALA A 112 15.25 -5.25 -3.00
N VAL A 113 15.60 -5.10 -4.25
CA VAL A 113 15.05 -4.08 -5.14
C VAL A 113 14.55 -4.79 -6.39
N VAL A 114 13.30 -4.56 -6.73
CA VAL A 114 12.71 -5.04 -7.97
C VAL A 114 12.52 -3.87 -8.92
N GLN A 115 13.04 -3.98 -10.12
CA GLN A 115 12.76 -3.09 -11.23
C GLN A 115 11.81 -3.80 -12.18
N LEU A 116 10.55 -3.37 -12.19
CA LEU A 116 9.51 -3.92 -13.06
C LEU A 116 9.34 -3.04 -14.30
N ARG A 117 9.20 -3.68 -15.44
CA ARG A 117 8.79 -3.05 -16.69
C ARG A 117 7.55 -3.75 -17.23
N VAL A 118 6.45 -3.03 -17.31
CA VAL A 118 5.18 -3.53 -17.81
C VAL A 118 4.48 -2.45 -18.65
N GLY A 119 3.98 -2.80 -19.83
CA GLY A 119 3.28 -1.86 -20.70
C GLY A 119 4.09 -0.61 -21.06
N GLY A 120 5.41 -0.73 -21.20
CA GLY A 120 6.31 0.39 -21.48
C GLY A 120 6.60 1.31 -20.28
N LYS A 121 6.03 1.03 -19.11
CA LYS A 121 6.25 1.77 -17.86
C LYS A 121 7.23 1.01 -16.98
N SER A 122 8.10 1.74 -16.30
CA SER A 122 9.03 1.19 -15.31
C SER A 122 8.61 1.61 -13.90
N SER A 123 8.71 0.70 -12.97
CA SER A 123 8.46 0.95 -11.55
C SER A 123 9.45 0.18 -10.68
N THR A 124 9.63 0.62 -9.46
CA THR A 124 10.59 0.06 -8.52
C THR A 124 9.90 -0.28 -7.20
N ALA A 125 10.13 -1.48 -6.71
CA ALA A 125 9.70 -1.92 -5.39
C ALA A 125 10.92 -2.26 -4.52
N LYS A 126 10.82 -2.05 -3.22
CA LYS A 126 11.89 -2.27 -2.25
C LYS A 126 11.41 -3.15 -1.12
N PHE A 127 12.22 -4.13 -0.74
CA PHE A 127 11.90 -5.08 0.32
C PHE A 127 13.06 -5.24 1.30
N THR A 128 12.72 -5.69 2.48
CA THR A 128 13.69 -6.13 3.49
C THR A 128 13.25 -7.50 4.00
N PHE A 129 14.14 -8.50 3.98
CA PHE A 129 13.89 -9.84 4.48
C PHE A 129 14.00 -9.93 5.99
#